data_6a20161edc4746b1cca24574a425667e
#
_entry.id   6a20161edc4746b1cca24574a425667e
#
_cell.length_a   1.000
_cell.length_b   1.000
_cell.length_c   1.000
_cell.angle_alpha   90.00
_cell.angle_beta   90.00
_cell.angle_gamma   90.00
#
_symmetry.space_group_name_H-M   'P 1'
#
loop_
_entity.id
_entity.type
_entity.pdbx_description
1 polymer ?
#
loop_
_entity_poly.entity_id
_entity_poly.type
_entity_poly.pdbx_seq_one_letter_code
_entity_poly.pdbx_strand_id
1 'polypeptide(L)'
;MKKKNDPVYRVPVFDRLFKPQIIVLPNGHTVARPRSRMPLIVTLVAAAVWLSILLTGFDLGIISRRGHQFFVILSQIFSPDLFNIQADTFTRFEMDPAAVNLLSIFDGRWWQALWYTMEHSFASKVFDPLWDTLRMSLLGSFIGATIALPIAVAASTNINRNKFSVSVIRLLLNIVRTLPTLVIAKIFALIFGLGTFAGTAAIFVFTLGVISKMMYESIETIDMGAFEAMESFGANKFQCFWSASMKQILPTYLSYGLYALEMNVRAASILGYVGAGGLGMLIDERIGWRDYNGLGTVLLMLFILVVSIESLSQYLRKKLS
;
A
#
# COMPACT_ATOMS: atom_id res chain seq x y z
N MET A 1 -49.73 -53.28 -3.31
CA MET A 1 -49.14 -52.04 -2.71
C MET A 1 -47.64 -52.21 -2.69
N LYS A 2 -46.92 -51.63 -3.66
CA LYS A 2 -45.45 -51.67 -3.75
C LYS A 2 -44.88 -50.53 -2.92
N LYS A 3 -44.09 -50.81 -1.87
CA LYS A 3 -43.25 -49.83 -1.18
C LYS A 3 -42.21 -49.27 -2.14
N LYS A 4 -42.34 -48.00 -2.48
CA LYS A 4 -41.40 -47.21 -3.26
C LYS A 4 -40.13 -47.02 -2.43
N ASN A 5 -38.99 -47.52 -2.95
CA ASN A 5 -37.66 -47.33 -2.33
C ASN A 5 -37.35 -45.82 -2.22
N ASP A 6 -37.31 -45.33 -0.99
CA ASP A 6 -36.77 -43.99 -0.70
C ASP A 6 -35.26 -44.02 -1.00
N PRO A 7 -34.72 -42.99 -1.63
CA PRO A 7 -33.30 -42.92 -1.87
C PRO A 7 -32.59 -42.87 -0.50
N VAL A 8 -31.67 -43.83 -0.27
CA VAL A 8 -30.85 -43.87 0.94
C VAL A 8 -29.95 -42.63 0.96
N TYR A 9 -30.44 -41.61 1.64
CA TYR A 9 -29.63 -40.42 1.94
C TYR A 9 -28.48 -40.89 2.85
N ARG A 10 -27.25 -40.99 2.33
CA ARG A 10 -26.06 -41.19 3.15
C ARG A 10 -25.89 -39.95 4.00
N VAL A 11 -26.35 -40.03 5.23
CA VAL A 11 -26.23 -38.95 6.21
C VAL A 11 -24.73 -38.81 6.50
N PRO A 12 -24.08 -37.69 6.15
CA PRO A 12 -22.69 -37.49 6.48
C PRO A 12 -22.52 -37.59 8.01
N VAL A 13 -21.35 -38.05 8.48
CA VAL A 13 -21.04 -38.35 9.88
C VAL A 13 -21.46 -37.22 10.83
N PHE A 14 -21.36 -35.97 10.36
CA PHE A 14 -21.76 -34.78 11.12
C PHE A 14 -23.27 -34.60 11.30
N ASP A 15 -24.11 -35.13 10.44
CA ASP A 15 -25.58 -35.06 10.61
C ASP A 15 -26.10 -36.06 11.66
N ARG A 16 -25.25 -37.01 12.09
CA ARG A 16 -25.55 -37.88 13.23
C ARG A 16 -25.46 -37.12 14.56
N LEU A 17 -24.59 -36.12 14.66
CA LEU A 17 -24.43 -35.26 15.84
C LEU A 17 -25.53 -34.19 15.94
N PHE A 18 -26.07 -33.74 14.80
CA PHE A 18 -27.11 -32.69 14.73
C PHE A 18 -28.34 -33.23 14.02
N LYS A 19 -29.27 -33.82 14.81
CA LYS A 19 -30.54 -34.32 14.26
C LYS A 19 -31.28 -33.20 13.51
N PRO A 20 -31.68 -33.45 12.23
CA PRO A 20 -32.43 -32.44 11.45
C PRO A 20 -33.75 -32.09 12.11
N GLN A 21 -34.17 -30.84 12.00
CA GLN A 21 -35.54 -30.42 12.40
C GLN A 21 -36.52 -30.88 11.34
N ILE A 22 -37.50 -31.67 11.75
CA ILE A 22 -38.62 -32.10 10.89
C ILE A 22 -39.67 -31.00 10.91
N ILE A 23 -39.87 -30.33 9.76
CA ILE A 23 -40.94 -29.32 9.60
C ILE A 23 -42.06 -29.98 8.82
N VAL A 24 -43.29 -29.94 9.39
CA VAL A 24 -44.52 -30.39 8.71
C VAL A 24 -45.07 -29.19 7.94
N LEU A 25 -45.14 -29.34 6.61
CA LEU A 25 -45.73 -28.33 5.73
C LEU A 25 -47.29 -28.36 5.84
N PRO A 26 -48.01 -27.27 5.51
CA PRO A 26 -49.47 -27.20 5.57
C PRO A 26 -50.19 -28.26 4.72
N ASN A 27 -49.49 -28.85 3.74
CA ASN A 27 -49.97 -29.93 2.88
C ASN A 27 -49.71 -31.35 3.45
N GLY A 28 -49.31 -31.47 4.71
CA GLY A 28 -49.04 -32.74 5.40
C GLY A 28 -47.71 -33.42 5.06
N HIS A 29 -46.88 -32.86 4.19
CA HIS A 29 -45.56 -33.40 3.88
C HIS A 29 -44.53 -32.98 4.91
N THR A 30 -43.69 -33.93 5.35
CA THR A 30 -42.58 -33.68 6.27
C THR A 30 -41.31 -33.44 5.49
N VAL A 31 -40.66 -32.29 5.73
CA VAL A 31 -39.34 -31.96 5.14
C VAL A 31 -38.32 -31.84 6.25
N ALA A 32 -37.18 -32.57 6.11
CA ALA A 32 -36.06 -32.48 7.03
C ALA A 32 -35.21 -31.25 6.68
N ARG A 33 -35.23 -30.22 7.54
CA ARG A 33 -34.38 -29.04 7.41
C ARG A 33 -33.07 -29.29 8.14
N PRO A 34 -31.90 -29.21 7.47
CA PRO A 34 -30.60 -29.36 8.12
C PRO A 34 -30.41 -28.26 9.17
N ARG A 35 -29.98 -28.62 10.37
CA ARG A 35 -29.73 -27.66 11.43
C ARG A 35 -28.53 -26.78 11.03
N SER A 36 -28.61 -25.48 11.29
CA SER A 36 -27.53 -24.56 11.01
C SER A 36 -26.23 -25.00 11.70
N ARG A 37 -25.12 -25.12 10.94
CA ARG A 37 -23.79 -25.43 11.45
C ARG A 37 -23.07 -24.21 12.04
N MET A 38 -23.69 -23.03 11.95
CA MET A 38 -23.13 -21.78 12.44
C MET A 38 -22.66 -21.83 13.91
N PRO A 39 -23.44 -22.37 14.88
CA PRO A 39 -22.99 -22.40 16.27
C PRO A 39 -21.72 -23.24 16.47
N LEU A 40 -21.55 -24.34 15.74
CA LEU A 40 -20.35 -25.16 15.80
C LEU A 40 -19.13 -24.43 15.20
N ILE A 41 -19.33 -23.77 14.07
CA ILE A 41 -18.26 -22.96 13.44
C ILE A 41 -17.85 -21.82 14.39
N VAL A 42 -18.80 -21.12 14.98
CA VAL A 42 -18.55 -20.04 15.94
C VAL A 42 -17.78 -20.54 17.17
N THR A 43 -18.19 -21.69 17.74
CA THR A 43 -17.48 -22.26 18.90
C THR A 43 -16.07 -22.73 18.55
N LEU A 44 -15.85 -23.32 17.37
CA LEU A 44 -14.51 -23.70 16.91
C LEU A 44 -13.61 -22.47 16.69
N VAL A 45 -14.15 -21.44 16.06
CA VAL A 45 -13.40 -20.17 15.86
C VAL A 45 -13.10 -19.52 17.20
N ALA A 46 -14.08 -19.45 18.11
CA ALA A 46 -13.86 -18.91 19.46
C ALA A 46 -12.81 -19.70 20.24
N ALA A 47 -12.84 -21.03 20.16
CA ALA A 47 -11.85 -21.90 20.79
C ALA A 47 -10.44 -21.71 20.18
N ALA A 48 -10.35 -21.57 18.85
CA ALA A 48 -9.08 -21.29 18.17
C ALA A 48 -8.51 -19.92 18.55
N VAL A 49 -9.34 -18.88 18.63
CA VAL A 49 -8.95 -17.55 19.12
C VAL A 49 -8.49 -17.60 20.56
N TRP A 50 -9.25 -18.30 21.43
CA TRP A 50 -8.88 -18.45 22.83
C TRP A 50 -7.54 -19.18 22.99
N LEU A 51 -7.35 -20.26 22.26
CA LEU A 51 -6.09 -21.00 22.24
C LEU A 51 -4.93 -20.13 21.73
N SER A 52 -5.16 -19.32 20.69
CA SER A 52 -4.18 -18.37 20.19
C SER A 52 -3.79 -17.33 21.24
N ILE A 53 -4.75 -16.79 22.00
CA ILE A 53 -4.51 -15.86 23.11
C ILE A 53 -3.62 -16.51 24.17
N LEU A 54 -3.92 -17.77 24.56
CA LEU A 54 -3.13 -18.48 25.54
C LEU A 54 -1.70 -18.78 25.06
N LEU A 55 -1.54 -19.20 23.80
CA LEU A 55 -0.23 -19.54 23.22
C LEU A 55 0.65 -18.32 22.97
N THR A 56 0.06 -17.18 22.61
CA THR A 56 0.81 -15.94 22.35
C THR A 56 1.10 -15.14 23.62
N GLY A 57 0.55 -15.54 24.78
CA GLY A 57 0.69 -14.78 26.03
C GLY A 57 0.06 -13.38 25.95
N PHE A 58 -0.99 -13.21 25.12
CA PHE A 58 -1.67 -11.95 24.91
C PHE A 58 -2.36 -11.49 26.20
N ASP A 59 -1.77 -10.49 26.87
CA ASP A 59 -2.26 -9.94 28.14
C ASP A 59 -3.01 -8.61 27.91
N LEU A 60 -4.33 -8.66 27.95
CA LEU A 60 -5.19 -7.45 27.90
C LEU A 60 -4.94 -6.49 29.08
N GLY A 61 -4.39 -6.98 30.21
CA GLY A 61 -4.02 -6.16 31.34
C GLY A 61 -2.91 -5.13 31.04
N ILE A 62 -2.15 -5.33 29.94
CA ILE A 62 -1.18 -4.34 29.45
C ILE A 62 -1.89 -3.04 29.06
N ILE A 63 -3.07 -3.13 28.45
CA ILE A 63 -3.85 -1.95 28.04
C ILE A 63 -4.25 -1.12 29.25
N SER A 64 -4.70 -1.77 30.32
CA SER A 64 -5.06 -1.10 31.57
C SER A 64 -3.84 -0.46 32.26
N ARG A 65 -2.69 -1.18 32.27
CA ARG A 65 -1.47 -0.70 32.93
C ARG A 65 -0.72 0.40 32.15
N ARG A 66 -0.73 0.35 30.81
CA ARG A 66 0.05 1.23 29.94
C ARG A 66 -0.80 2.11 29.01
N GLY A 67 -2.12 2.02 29.08
CA GLY A 67 -3.03 2.81 28.21
C GLY A 67 -2.83 4.31 28.35
N HIS A 68 -2.46 4.79 29.53
CA HIS A 68 -2.11 6.21 29.75
C HIS A 68 -0.93 6.65 28.86
N GLN A 69 0.11 5.80 28.70
CA GLN A 69 1.26 6.14 27.86
C GLN A 69 0.86 6.31 26.38
N PHE A 70 -0.13 5.56 25.91
CA PHE A 70 -0.67 5.72 24.56
C PHE A 70 -1.21 7.15 24.34
N PHE A 71 -2.02 7.64 25.27
CA PHE A 71 -2.57 9.00 25.17
C PHE A 71 -1.51 10.09 25.29
N VAL A 72 -0.50 9.89 26.13
CA VAL A 72 0.63 10.83 26.26
C VAL A 72 1.44 10.90 24.97
N ILE A 73 1.83 9.76 24.41
CA ILE A 73 2.56 9.71 23.13
C ILE A 73 1.72 10.30 21.99
N LEU A 74 0.44 9.95 21.94
CA LEU A 74 -0.45 10.46 20.92
C LEU A 74 -0.59 11.98 21.01
N SER A 75 -0.75 12.54 22.22
CA SER A 75 -0.84 13.99 22.41
C SER A 75 0.44 14.72 21.97
N GLN A 76 1.62 14.13 22.22
CA GLN A 76 2.90 14.69 21.79
C GLN A 76 3.05 14.64 20.26
N ILE A 77 2.64 13.54 19.60
CA ILE A 77 2.65 13.44 18.14
C ILE A 77 1.72 14.48 17.50
N PHE A 78 0.55 14.73 18.10
CA PHE A 78 -0.38 15.75 17.61
C PHE A 78 -0.02 17.19 18.01
N SER A 79 1.10 17.39 18.75
CA SER A 79 1.68 18.69 19.05
C SER A 79 3.08 18.80 18.42
N PRO A 80 3.17 18.84 17.07
CA PRO A 80 4.45 18.85 16.38
C PRO A 80 5.21 20.15 16.66
N ASP A 81 6.54 20.05 16.73
CA ASP A 81 7.45 21.20 16.98
C ASP A 81 7.33 22.30 15.93
N LEU A 82 6.79 21.98 14.76
CA LEU A 82 6.50 22.95 13.71
C LEU A 82 5.60 24.09 14.21
N PHE A 83 4.66 23.80 15.11
CA PHE A 83 3.72 24.78 15.64
C PHE A 83 4.17 25.37 16.99
N ASN A 84 5.22 24.82 17.60
CA ASN A 84 5.80 25.33 18.82
C ASN A 84 6.77 26.48 18.49
N ILE A 85 6.24 27.68 18.36
CA ILE A 85 7.06 28.88 18.19
C ILE A 85 7.92 29.05 19.45
N GLN A 86 9.26 29.05 19.28
CA GLN A 86 10.18 29.17 20.41
C GLN A 86 10.05 30.53 21.10
N ALA A 87 10.27 30.57 22.40
CA ALA A 87 10.17 31.82 23.20
C ALA A 87 11.01 32.96 22.60
N ASP A 88 12.20 32.65 22.09
CA ASP A 88 13.09 33.62 21.44
C ASP A 88 12.48 34.24 20.19
N THR A 89 11.62 33.51 19.50
CA THR A 89 10.92 33.99 18.30
C THR A 89 9.85 35.02 18.68
N PHE A 90 9.13 34.79 19.77
CA PHE A 90 8.14 35.75 20.26
C PHE A 90 8.78 37.11 20.64
N THR A 91 9.94 37.07 21.31
CA THR A 91 10.69 38.29 21.64
C THR A 91 11.23 38.99 20.41
N ARG A 92 11.68 38.24 19.40
CA ARG A 92 12.24 38.77 18.16
C ARG A 92 11.20 39.50 17.30
N PHE A 93 9.97 39.02 17.28
CA PHE A 93 8.86 39.61 16.51
C PHE A 93 7.93 40.46 17.36
N GLU A 94 8.34 40.80 18.57
CA GLU A 94 7.55 41.63 19.51
C GLU A 94 6.11 41.14 19.69
N MET A 95 5.94 39.83 19.80
CA MET A 95 4.63 39.17 19.95
C MET A 95 4.48 38.72 21.40
N ASP A 96 3.30 38.98 22.00
CA ASP A 96 2.96 38.43 23.29
C ASP A 96 2.50 36.96 23.13
N PRO A 97 3.20 35.98 23.74
CA PRO A 97 2.79 34.58 23.69
C PRO A 97 1.36 34.35 24.22
N ALA A 98 0.89 35.15 25.17
CA ALA A 98 -0.45 35.04 25.71
C ALA A 98 -1.56 35.58 24.78
N ALA A 99 -1.19 36.44 23.82
CA ALA A 99 -2.11 37.02 22.84
C ALA A 99 -2.30 36.19 21.57
N VAL A 100 -1.57 35.06 21.45
CA VAL A 100 -1.67 34.17 20.27
C VAL A 100 -2.99 33.39 20.32
N ASN A 101 -3.94 33.79 19.51
CA ASN A 101 -5.26 33.19 19.35
C ASN A 101 -5.44 32.71 17.90
N LEU A 102 -6.54 31.97 17.64
CA LEU A 102 -6.94 31.58 16.26
C LEU A 102 -7.00 32.77 15.29
N LEU A 103 -7.25 33.99 15.78
CA LEU A 103 -7.27 35.24 15.00
C LEU A 103 -5.87 35.73 14.61
N SER A 104 -4.81 35.29 15.28
CA SER A 104 -3.43 35.67 14.95
C SER A 104 -2.96 35.09 13.61
N ILE A 105 -3.66 34.09 13.05
CA ILE A 105 -3.43 33.57 11.70
C ILE A 105 -3.57 34.69 10.63
N PHE A 106 -4.34 35.72 10.91
CA PHE A 106 -4.51 36.87 10.02
C PHE A 106 -3.42 37.98 10.23
N ASP A 107 -2.56 37.85 11.22
CA ASP A 107 -1.45 38.76 11.44
C ASP A 107 -0.21 38.34 10.64
N GLY A 108 0.27 39.26 9.80
CA GLY A 108 1.49 39.03 9.00
C GLY A 108 2.73 38.68 9.81
N ARG A 109 2.84 39.20 11.06
CA ARG A 109 3.94 38.88 11.99
C ARG A 109 3.91 37.43 12.44
N TRP A 110 2.72 36.83 12.61
CA TRP A 110 2.57 35.42 12.95
C TRP A 110 3.14 34.50 11.83
N TRP A 111 2.87 34.85 10.58
CA TRP A 111 3.44 34.12 9.43
C TRP A 111 4.95 34.28 9.33
N GLN A 112 5.49 35.45 9.64
CA GLN A 112 6.93 35.70 9.69
C GLN A 112 7.59 34.90 10.83
N ALA A 113 6.99 34.86 12.00
CA ALA A 113 7.45 34.09 13.15
C ALA A 113 7.39 32.59 12.87
N LEU A 114 6.31 32.10 12.23
CA LEU A 114 6.18 30.72 11.81
C LEU A 114 7.25 30.34 10.79
N TRP A 115 7.44 31.18 9.76
CA TRP A 115 8.48 30.97 8.75
C TRP A 115 9.89 30.90 9.36
N TYR A 116 10.20 31.83 10.25
CA TYR A 116 11.48 31.83 10.97
C TYR A 116 11.65 30.58 11.82
N THR A 117 10.61 30.14 12.50
CA THR A 117 10.62 28.89 13.28
C THR A 117 10.84 27.68 12.38
N MET A 118 10.19 27.63 11.23
CA MET A 118 10.41 26.57 10.23
C MET A 118 11.84 26.54 9.72
N GLU A 119 12.45 27.69 9.48
CA GLU A 119 13.81 27.81 8.93
C GLU A 119 14.88 27.43 9.97
N HIS A 120 14.66 27.76 11.26
CA HIS A 120 15.65 27.58 12.33
C HIS A 120 15.35 26.37 13.25
N SER A 121 14.21 25.72 13.06
CA SER A 121 13.81 24.55 13.85
C SER A 121 14.18 23.24 13.19
N PHE A 122 13.90 22.14 13.88
CA PHE A 122 14.03 20.79 13.32
C PHE A 122 13.26 20.62 12.00
N ALA A 123 12.20 21.39 11.77
CA ALA A 123 11.43 21.33 10.53
C ALA A 123 12.28 21.58 9.26
N SER A 124 13.26 22.51 9.34
CA SER A 124 14.18 22.75 8.21
C SER A 124 14.99 21.50 7.83
N LYS A 125 15.35 20.66 8.81
CA LYS A 125 16.10 19.42 8.60
C LYS A 125 15.25 18.29 7.98
N VAL A 126 13.94 18.45 7.93
CA VAL A 126 13.01 17.47 7.36
C VAL A 126 12.90 17.61 5.84
N PHE A 127 13.18 18.80 5.28
CA PHE A 127 13.00 19.06 3.84
C PHE A 127 13.94 18.24 2.97
N ASP A 128 15.21 18.09 3.31
CA ASP A 128 16.16 17.28 2.53
C ASP A 128 15.75 15.80 2.48
N PRO A 129 15.48 15.12 3.62
CA PRO A 129 14.96 13.75 3.60
C PRO A 129 13.59 13.59 2.94
N LEU A 130 12.73 14.61 3.02
CA LEU A 130 11.45 14.62 2.30
C LEU A 130 11.68 14.64 0.78
N TRP A 131 12.59 15.48 0.31
CA TRP A 131 12.97 15.56 -1.08
C TRP A 131 13.64 14.28 -1.57
N ASP A 132 14.48 13.66 -0.74
CA ASP A 132 15.07 12.35 -1.03
C ASP A 132 14.02 11.25 -1.15
N THR A 133 13.01 11.22 -0.27
CA THR A 133 11.88 10.30 -0.35
C THR A 133 11.12 10.46 -1.67
N LEU A 134 10.86 11.71 -2.07
CA LEU A 134 10.21 12.00 -3.35
C LEU A 134 11.06 11.57 -4.54
N ARG A 135 12.35 11.91 -4.55
CA ARG A 135 13.28 11.53 -5.64
C ARG A 135 13.39 10.01 -5.80
N MET A 136 13.56 9.28 -4.69
CA MET A 136 13.63 7.81 -4.72
C MET A 136 12.36 7.21 -5.31
N SER A 137 11.20 7.70 -4.87
CA SER A 137 9.90 7.20 -5.34
C SER A 137 9.67 7.51 -6.81
N LEU A 138 9.99 8.73 -7.24
CA LEU A 138 9.87 9.13 -8.66
C LEU A 138 10.78 8.31 -9.55
N LEU A 139 12.09 8.26 -9.24
CA LEU A 139 13.07 7.55 -10.06
C LEU A 139 12.78 6.07 -10.11
N GLY A 140 12.57 5.44 -8.95
CA GLY A 140 12.28 4.00 -8.88
C GLY A 140 11.00 3.62 -9.62
N SER A 141 9.94 4.41 -9.47
CA SER A 141 8.67 4.18 -10.17
C SER A 141 8.79 4.39 -11.67
N PHE A 142 9.44 5.46 -12.10
CA PHE A 142 9.59 5.79 -13.52
C PHE A 142 10.43 4.74 -14.25
N ILE A 143 11.61 4.41 -13.73
CA ILE A 143 12.49 3.40 -14.34
C ILE A 143 11.81 2.03 -14.30
N GLY A 144 11.17 1.67 -13.16
CA GLY A 144 10.46 0.42 -13.00
C GLY A 144 9.31 0.26 -13.99
N ALA A 145 8.47 1.28 -14.13
CA ALA A 145 7.37 1.27 -15.08
C ALA A 145 7.84 1.21 -16.54
N THR A 146 8.89 1.98 -16.88
CA THR A 146 9.43 2.01 -18.25
C THR A 146 9.95 0.63 -18.67
N ILE A 147 10.72 -0.05 -17.81
CA ILE A 147 11.25 -1.39 -18.09
C ILE A 147 10.15 -2.47 -17.97
N ALA A 148 9.12 -2.24 -17.15
CA ALA A 148 8.00 -3.14 -17.01
C ALA A 148 7.21 -3.33 -18.32
N LEU A 149 7.09 -2.29 -19.15
CA LEU A 149 6.32 -2.35 -20.40
C LEU A 149 6.84 -3.42 -21.38
N PRO A 150 8.12 -3.43 -21.80
CA PRO A 150 8.63 -4.47 -22.69
C PRO A 150 8.58 -5.87 -22.07
N ILE A 151 8.77 -5.99 -20.75
CA ILE A 151 8.64 -7.28 -20.06
C ILE A 151 7.19 -7.74 -20.06
N ALA A 152 6.22 -6.86 -19.86
CA ALA A 152 4.80 -7.18 -19.91
C ALA A 152 4.38 -7.66 -21.30
N VAL A 153 4.87 -7.00 -22.36
CA VAL A 153 4.64 -7.45 -23.77
C VAL A 153 5.19 -8.85 -23.99
N ALA A 154 6.42 -9.13 -23.50
CA ALA A 154 7.02 -10.46 -23.60
C ALA A 154 6.29 -11.52 -22.75
N ALA A 155 5.63 -11.10 -21.66
CA ALA A 155 4.86 -11.96 -20.77
C ALA A 155 3.40 -12.19 -21.23
N SER A 156 2.89 -11.43 -22.21
CA SER A 156 1.51 -11.55 -22.70
C SER A 156 1.36 -12.71 -23.70
N THR A 157 0.31 -13.51 -23.55
CA THR A 157 0.04 -14.66 -24.43
C THR A 157 -0.49 -14.25 -25.80
N ASN A 158 -1.11 -13.07 -25.90
CA ASN A 158 -1.65 -12.55 -27.16
C ASN A 158 -0.56 -12.20 -28.17
N ILE A 159 0.58 -11.69 -27.70
CA ILE A 159 1.67 -11.21 -28.55
C ILE A 159 2.79 -12.25 -28.64
N ASN A 160 3.15 -12.88 -27.51
CA ASN A 160 4.20 -13.89 -27.45
C ASN A 160 3.60 -15.29 -27.53
N ARG A 161 3.73 -15.92 -28.70
CA ARG A 161 3.21 -17.28 -28.93
C ARG A 161 4.03 -18.40 -28.25
N ASN A 162 5.22 -18.10 -27.74
CA ASN A 162 6.08 -19.08 -27.06
C ASN A 162 5.64 -19.26 -25.60
N LYS A 163 4.83 -20.29 -25.33
CA LYS A 163 4.29 -20.60 -23.99
C LYS A 163 5.37 -20.82 -22.93
N PHE A 164 6.53 -21.39 -23.32
CA PHE A 164 7.63 -21.62 -22.38
C PHE A 164 8.25 -20.29 -21.93
N SER A 165 8.55 -19.38 -22.87
CA SER A 165 9.07 -18.04 -22.57
C SER A 165 8.10 -17.26 -21.67
N VAL A 166 6.81 -17.24 -22.01
CA VAL A 166 5.77 -16.59 -21.20
C VAL A 166 5.73 -17.16 -19.77
N SER A 167 5.75 -18.49 -19.64
CA SER A 167 5.70 -19.15 -18.34
C SER A 167 6.91 -18.80 -17.47
N VAL A 168 8.12 -18.80 -18.05
CA VAL A 168 9.36 -18.45 -17.33
C VAL A 168 9.35 -16.98 -16.88
N ILE A 169 8.98 -16.05 -17.78
CA ILE A 169 8.90 -14.62 -17.44
C ILE A 169 7.89 -14.40 -16.31
N ARG A 170 6.70 -14.98 -16.41
CA ARG A 170 5.67 -14.87 -15.36
C ARG A 170 6.11 -15.48 -14.04
N LEU A 171 6.84 -16.60 -14.07
CA LEU A 171 7.40 -17.20 -12.86
C LEU A 171 8.38 -16.24 -12.18
N LEU A 172 9.32 -15.66 -12.93
CA LEU A 172 10.29 -14.69 -12.41
C LEU A 172 9.61 -13.45 -11.83
N LEU A 173 8.63 -12.88 -12.53
CA LEU A 173 7.84 -11.74 -12.03
C LEU A 173 7.07 -12.09 -10.76
N ASN A 174 6.52 -13.30 -10.65
CA ASN A 174 5.84 -13.75 -9.45
C ASN A 174 6.82 -13.87 -8.27
N ILE A 175 8.03 -14.41 -8.47
CA ILE A 175 9.07 -14.48 -7.43
C ILE A 175 9.42 -13.07 -6.94
N VAL A 176 9.75 -12.15 -7.85
CA VAL A 176 10.08 -10.77 -7.50
C VAL A 176 8.97 -10.12 -6.67
N ARG A 177 7.71 -10.31 -7.04
CA ARG A 177 6.56 -9.71 -6.40
C ARG A 177 6.23 -10.31 -5.03
N THR A 178 6.63 -11.57 -4.76
CA THR A 178 6.42 -12.17 -3.44
C THR A 178 7.40 -11.67 -2.39
N LEU A 179 8.51 -11.05 -2.81
CA LEU A 179 9.50 -10.50 -1.88
C LEU A 179 8.99 -9.15 -1.31
N PRO A 180 8.95 -9.00 0.03
CA PRO A 180 8.65 -7.69 0.62
C PRO A 180 9.68 -6.64 0.21
N THR A 181 9.22 -5.44 -0.14
CA THR A 181 10.10 -4.33 -0.58
C THR A 181 11.19 -4.01 0.45
N LEU A 182 10.87 -4.12 1.74
CA LEU A 182 11.82 -3.97 2.85
C LEU A 182 13.00 -4.95 2.77
N VAL A 183 12.72 -6.21 2.43
CA VAL A 183 13.75 -7.25 2.29
C VAL A 183 14.66 -6.92 1.10
N ILE A 184 14.07 -6.53 -0.02
CA ILE A 184 14.82 -6.11 -1.22
C ILE A 184 15.71 -4.90 -0.88
N ALA A 185 15.17 -3.90 -0.19
CA ALA A 185 15.93 -2.71 0.21
C ALA A 185 17.10 -3.06 1.15
N LYS A 186 16.87 -3.98 2.11
CA LYS A 186 17.94 -4.44 3.01
C LYS A 186 19.05 -5.16 2.27
N ILE A 187 18.70 -6.00 1.30
CA ILE A 187 19.70 -6.67 0.45
C ILE A 187 20.52 -5.65 -0.34
N PHE A 188 19.87 -4.67 -0.97
CA PHE A 188 20.59 -3.63 -1.71
C PHE A 188 21.41 -2.73 -0.79
N ALA A 189 20.93 -2.42 0.41
CA ALA A 189 21.70 -1.68 1.39
C ALA A 189 22.97 -2.44 1.85
N LEU A 190 22.92 -3.76 1.93
CA LEU A 190 24.09 -4.59 2.24
C LEU A 190 25.10 -4.65 1.07
N ILE A 191 24.62 -4.62 -0.18
CA ILE A 191 25.48 -4.74 -1.37
C ILE A 191 26.07 -3.38 -1.75
N PHE A 192 25.26 -2.33 -1.79
CA PHE A 192 25.61 -1.00 -2.32
C PHE A 192 25.87 0.04 -1.23
N GLY A 193 25.68 -0.31 0.03
CA GLY A 193 25.75 0.61 1.15
C GLY A 193 24.40 1.24 1.49
N LEU A 194 24.35 1.85 2.68
CA LEU A 194 23.17 2.58 3.15
C LEU A 194 22.98 3.85 2.33
N GLY A 195 21.73 4.22 2.04
CA GLY A 195 21.41 5.47 1.36
C GLY A 195 20.31 5.36 0.32
N THR A 196 20.00 6.48 -0.33
CA THR A 196 18.91 6.65 -1.28
C THR A 196 18.98 5.74 -2.51
N PHE A 197 20.21 5.32 -2.90
CA PHE A 197 20.39 4.39 -4.02
C PHE A 197 19.77 3.02 -3.73
N ALA A 198 19.99 2.46 -2.53
CA ALA A 198 19.42 1.17 -2.13
C ALA A 198 17.90 1.22 -2.11
N GLY A 199 17.31 2.33 -1.61
CA GLY A 199 15.89 2.56 -1.62
C GLY A 199 15.30 2.67 -3.04
N THR A 200 15.95 3.46 -3.89
CA THR A 200 15.55 3.60 -5.31
C THR A 200 15.58 2.27 -6.05
N ALA A 201 16.65 1.48 -5.87
CA ALA A 201 16.79 0.16 -6.48
C ALA A 201 15.70 -0.82 -5.99
N ALA A 202 15.37 -0.79 -4.71
CA ALA A 202 14.29 -1.62 -4.17
C ALA A 202 12.92 -1.25 -4.75
N ILE A 203 12.62 0.05 -4.81
CA ILE A 203 11.38 0.57 -5.43
C ILE A 203 11.32 0.20 -6.91
N PHE A 204 12.44 0.33 -7.63
CA PHE A 204 12.54 -0.07 -9.04
C PHE A 204 12.17 -1.54 -9.24
N VAL A 205 12.81 -2.46 -8.51
CA VAL A 205 12.57 -3.90 -8.64
C VAL A 205 11.12 -4.26 -8.28
N PHE A 206 10.60 -3.69 -7.22
CA PHE A 206 9.21 -3.89 -6.80
C PHE A 206 8.23 -3.39 -7.86
N THR A 207 8.41 -2.16 -8.34
CA THR A 207 7.57 -1.54 -9.37
C THR A 207 7.59 -2.36 -10.66
N LEU A 208 8.78 -2.81 -11.08
CA LEU A 208 8.93 -3.67 -12.25
C LEU A 208 8.06 -4.94 -12.12
N GLY A 209 8.10 -5.61 -10.98
CA GLY A 209 7.30 -6.82 -10.75
C GLY A 209 5.79 -6.55 -10.77
N VAL A 210 5.34 -5.48 -10.09
CA VAL A 210 3.92 -5.14 -9.98
C VAL A 210 3.36 -4.64 -11.29
N ILE A 211 4.01 -3.65 -11.91
CA ILE A 211 3.53 -3.04 -13.16
C ILE A 211 3.56 -4.04 -14.31
N SER A 212 4.63 -4.85 -14.43
CA SER A 212 4.67 -5.88 -15.48
C SER A 212 3.48 -6.82 -15.39
N LYS A 213 3.10 -7.25 -14.17
CA LYS A 213 1.93 -8.11 -14.00
C LYS A 213 0.64 -7.43 -14.42
N MET A 214 0.36 -6.25 -13.86
CA MET A 214 -0.86 -5.50 -14.19
C MET A 214 -0.95 -5.21 -15.68
N MET A 215 0.19 -4.94 -16.33
CA MET A 215 0.24 -4.64 -17.75
C MET A 215 0.03 -5.86 -18.63
N TYR A 216 0.67 -7.02 -18.36
CA TYR A 216 0.41 -8.18 -19.23
C TYR A 216 -1.03 -8.66 -19.11
N GLU A 217 -1.65 -8.60 -17.92
CA GLU A 217 -3.07 -8.88 -17.73
C GLU A 217 -3.95 -7.89 -18.52
N SER A 218 -3.60 -6.61 -18.53
CA SER A 218 -4.28 -5.59 -19.33
C SER A 218 -4.11 -5.82 -20.85
N ILE A 219 -2.89 -6.16 -21.30
CA ILE A 219 -2.61 -6.45 -22.73
C ILE A 219 -3.42 -7.66 -23.21
N GLU A 220 -3.68 -8.64 -22.34
CA GLU A 220 -4.47 -9.82 -22.69
C GLU A 220 -5.97 -9.55 -22.85
N THR A 221 -6.46 -8.40 -22.38
CA THR A 221 -7.87 -8.02 -22.44
C THR A 221 -8.22 -7.03 -23.56
N ILE A 222 -7.21 -6.52 -24.31
CA ILE A 222 -7.46 -5.58 -25.42
C ILE A 222 -8.06 -6.27 -26.64
N ASP A 223 -8.72 -5.48 -27.48
CA ASP A 223 -9.16 -5.93 -28.79
C ASP A 223 -7.96 -6.14 -29.73
N MET A 224 -7.79 -7.38 -30.18
CA MET A 224 -6.70 -7.78 -31.07
C MET A 224 -7.02 -7.59 -32.55
N GLY A 225 -8.24 -7.21 -32.93
CA GLY A 225 -8.65 -7.07 -34.32
C GLY A 225 -7.77 -6.12 -35.12
N ALA A 226 -7.44 -4.93 -34.55
CA ALA A 226 -6.53 -3.99 -35.18
C ALA A 226 -5.09 -4.51 -35.31
N PHE A 227 -4.62 -5.30 -34.33
CA PHE A 227 -3.31 -5.94 -34.35
C PHE A 227 -3.23 -6.99 -35.47
N GLU A 228 -4.22 -7.88 -35.55
CA GLU A 228 -4.31 -8.95 -36.54
C GLU A 228 -4.46 -8.39 -37.98
N ALA A 229 -5.22 -7.32 -38.15
CA ALA A 229 -5.32 -6.63 -39.43
C ALA A 229 -3.95 -6.12 -39.91
N MET A 230 -3.18 -5.46 -39.04
CA MET A 230 -1.84 -4.97 -39.37
C MET A 230 -0.87 -6.14 -39.65
N GLU A 231 -0.93 -7.24 -38.88
CA GLU A 231 -0.12 -8.44 -39.13
C GLU A 231 -0.44 -9.04 -40.53
N SER A 232 -1.71 -9.03 -40.93
CA SER A 232 -2.16 -9.48 -42.26
C SER A 232 -1.63 -8.64 -43.41
N PHE A 233 -1.39 -7.34 -43.20
CA PHE A 233 -0.73 -6.44 -44.16
C PHE A 233 0.80 -6.58 -44.17
N GLY A 234 1.38 -7.51 -43.39
CA GLY A 234 2.83 -7.77 -43.36
C GLY A 234 3.62 -6.87 -42.40
N ALA A 235 2.96 -6.14 -41.51
CA ALA A 235 3.65 -5.39 -40.49
C ALA A 235 4.32 -6.31 -39.46
N ASN A 236 5.51 -5.90 -38.97
CA ASN A 236 6.17 -6.71 -37.93
C ASN A 236 5.47 -6.52 -36.57
N LYS A 237 5.70 -7.45 -35.64
CA LYS A 237 5.04 -7.43 -34.31
C LYS A 237 5.25 -6.15 -33.51
N PHE A 238 6.40 -5.50 -33.64
CA PHE A 238 6.69 -4.24 -32.97
C PHE A 238 5.84 -3.09 -33.54
N GLN A 239 5.69 -3.06 -34.88
CA GLN A 239 4.84 -2.06 -35.55
C GLN A 239 3.37 -2.28 -35.18
N CYS A 240 2.89 -3.55 -35.19
CA CYS A 240 1.53 -3.89 -34.78
C CYS A 240 1.26 -3.46 -33.32
N PHE A 241 2.19 -3.78 -32.44
CA PHE A 241 2.05 -3.41 -31.02
C PHE A 241 2.00 -1.89 -30.83
N TRP A 242 2.96 -1.17 -31.42
CA TRP A 242 3.06 0.28 -31.22
C TRP A 242 1.90 1.05 -31.81
N SER A 243 1.42 0.65 -32.98
CA SER A 243 0.37 1.36 -33.69
C SER A 243 -1.06 0.96 -33.28
N ALA A 244 -1.30 -0.30 -32.98
CA ALA A 244 -2.62 -0.81 -32.65
C ALA A 244 -2.82 -1.01 -31.13
N SER A 245 -1.95 -1.80 -30.47
CA SER A 245 -2.14 -2.16 -29.07
C SER A 245 -1.77 -1.04 -28.11
N MET A 246 -0.65 -0.33 -28.37
CA MET A 246 -0.16 0.71 -27.47
C MET A 246 -1.17 1.85 -27.28
N LYS A 247 -1.91 2.21 -28.34
CA LYS A 247 -2.95 3.25 -28.24
C LYS A 247 -4.10 2.86 -27.30
N GLN A 248 -4.42 1.58 -27.24
CA GLN A 248 -5.49 1.07 -26.36
C GLN A 248 -5.01 1.01 -24.89
N ILE A 249 -3.75 0.61 -24.67
CA ILE A 249 -3.23 0.38 -23.31
C ILE A 249 -2.60 1.64 -22.67
N LEU A 250 -2.24 2.67 -23.45
CA LEU A 250 -1.51 3.84 -22.98
C LEU A 250 -2.20 4.55 -21.78
N PRO A 251 -3.52 4.81 -21.79
CA PRO A 251 -4.20 5.42 -20.66
C PRO A 251 -4.09 4.55 -19.39
N THR A 252 -4.28 3.24 -19.53
CA THR A 252 -4.16 2.27 -18.45
C THR A 252 -2.74 2.18 -17.93
N TYR A 253 -1.74 2.16 -18.82
CA TYR A 253 -0.33 2.14 -18.46
C TYR A 253 0.08 3.38 -17.65
N LEU A 254 -0.31 4.57 -18.10
CA LEU A 254 -0.04 5.80 -17.37
C LEU A 254 -0.75 5.81 -16.00
N SER A 255 -1.98 5.31 -15.95
CA SER A 255 -2.73 5.17 -14.69
C SER A 255 -2.03 4.22 -13.70
N TYR A 256 -1.49 3.11 -14.18
CA TYR A 256 -0.71 2.18 -13.34
C TYR A 256 0.63 2.78 -12.89
N GLY A 257 1.30 3.55 -13.75
CA GLY A 257 2.51 4.29 -13.39
C GLY A 257 2.27 5.30 -12.26
N LEU A 258 1.19 6.08 -12.35
CA LEU A 258 0.78 7.01 -11.29
C LEU A 258 0.39 6.29 -10.00
N TYR A 259 -0.32 5.15 -10.09
CA TYR A 259 -0.64 4.32 -8.94
C TYR A 259 0.61 3.76 -8.26
N ALA A 260 1.59 3.31 -9.05
CA ALA A 260 2.85 2.83 -8.50
C ALA A 260 3.62 3.94 -7.78
N LEU A 261 3.66 5.15 -8.35
CA LEU A 261 4.28 6.31 -7.71
C LEU A 261 3.64 6.59 -6.33
N GLU A 262 2.31 6.67 -6.28
CA GLU A 262 1.55 6.89 -5.05
C GLU A 262 1.87 5.83 -3.98
N MET A 263 1.91 4.56 -4.38
CA MET A 263 2.21 3.44 -3.51
C MET A 263 3.67 3.49 -3.01
N ASN A 264 4.59 3.87 -3.89
CA ASN A 264 6.02 3.92 -3.60
C ASN A 264 6.42 5.10 -2.72
N VAL A 265 5.74 6.25 -2.77
CA VAL A 265 5.97 7.35 -1.82
C VAL A 265 5.68 6.90 -0.39
N ARG A 266 4.60 6.15 -0.18
CA ARG A 266 4.28 5.56 1.13
C ARG A 266 5.29 4.47 1.53
N ALA A 267 5.68 3.62 0.60
CA ALA A 267 6.68 2.59 0.87
C ALA A 267 8.05 3.17 1.21
N ALA A 268 8.48 4.25 0.53
CA ALA A 268 9.78 4.91 0.75
C ALA A 268 9.94 5.40 2.19
N SER A 269 8.87 5.85 2.84
CA SER A 269 8.90 6.24 4.26
C SER A 269 9.26 5.09 5.20
N ILE A 270 8.94 3.85 4.82
CA ILE A 270 9.24 2.66 5.61
C ILE A 270 10.65 2.12 5.30
N LEU A 271 11.14 2.33 4.07
CA LEU A 271 12.46 1.83 3.65
C LEU A 271 13.62 2.47 4.45
N GLY A 272 13.41 3.63 5.03
CA GLY A 272 14.37 4.28 5.91
C GLY A 272 14.76 3.45 7.13
N TYR A 273 13.87 2.61 7.68
CA TYR A 273 14.19 1.68 8.78
C TYR A 273 15.29 0.67 8.45
N VAL A 274 15.51 0.41 7.19
CA VAL A 274 16.60 -0.47 6.73
C VAL A 274 17.81 0.29 6.19
N GLY A 275 17.85 1.61 6.45
CA GLY A 275 18.95 2.48 6.03
C GLY A 275 18.90 2.91 4.56
N ALA A 276 17.73 2.84 3.94
CA ALA A 276 17.53 3.24 2.54
C ALA A 276 17.37 4.76 2.32
N GLY A 277 17.59 5.58 3.35
CA GLY A 277 17.50 7.04 3.26
C GLY A 277 16.10 7.60 3.40
N GLY A 278 15.97 8.91 3.15
CA GLY A 278 14.70 9.62 3.17
C GLY A 278 14.08 9.82 4.56
N LEU A 279 12.79 10.18 4.58
CA LEU A 279 12.04 10.48 5.83
C LEU A 279 12.03 9.31 6.82
N GLY A 280 12.09 8.07 6.33
CA GLY A 280 12.04 6.89 7.21
C GLY A 280 13.22 6.81 8.17
N MET A 281 14.39 7.32 7.81
CA MET A 281 15.55 7.39 8.72
C MET A 281 15.27 8.38 9.86
N LEU A 282 14.65 9.53 9.57
CA LEU A 282 14.28 10.49 10.62
C LEU A 282 13.19 9.93 11.53
N ILE A 283 12.22 9.18 10.99
CA ILE A 283 11.20 8.51 11.79
C ILE A 283 11.86 7.54 12.78
N ASP A 284 12.77 6.69 12.31
CA ASP A 284 13.49 5.73 13.14
C ASP A 284 14.34 6.42 14.21
N GLU A 285 15.06 7.48 13.83
CA GLU A 285 15.87 8.31 14.73
C GLU A 285 15.02 8.93 15.85
N ARG A 286 13.88 9.58 15.50
CA ARG A 286 13.00 10.21 16.50
C ARG A 286 12.35 9.22 17.44
N ILE A 287 11.97 8.05 16.94
CA ILE A 287 11.47 6.95 17.77
C ILE A 287 12.57 6.47 18.74
N GLY A 288 13.80 6.31 18.25
CA GLY A 288 14.95 5.90 19.06
C GLY A 288 15.25 6.89 20.19
N TRP A 289 15.19 8.18 19.93
CA TRP A 289 15.38 9.25 20.91
C TRP A 289 14.14 9.54 21.76
N ARG A 290 12.99 8.87 21.51
CA ARG A 290 11.69 9.15 22.16
C ARG A 290 11.24 10.61 22.01
N ASP A 291 11.63 11.26 20.95
CA ASP A 291 11.23 12.61 20.58
C ASP A 291 9.94 12.55 19.76
N TYR A 292 8.81 12.48 20.47
CA TYR A 292 7.51 12.30 19.83
C TYR A 292 6.96 13.58 19.18
N ASN A 293 7.41 14.75 19.63
CA ASN A 293 7.05 16.04 19.02
C ASN A 293 7.77 16.22 17.68
N GLY A 294 9.08 15.92 17.62
CA GLY A 294 9.83 15.86 16.36
C GLY A 294 9.29 14.79 15.42
N LEU A 295 8.91 13.62 15.96
CA LEU A 295 8.23 12.57 15.19
C LEU A 295 6.92 13.09 14.57
N GLY A 296 6.12 13.84 15.33
CA GLY A 296 4.90 14.48 14.86
C GLY A 296 5.13 15.40 13.66
N THR A 297 6.23 16.19 13.70
CA THR A 297 6.64 17.05 12.58
C THR A 297 6.96 16.24 11.32
N VAL A 298 7.73 15.17 11.45
CA VAL A 298 8.10 14.30 10.30
C VAL A 298 6.86 13.63 9.72
N LEU A 299 5.96 13.11 10.58
CA LEU A 299 4.72 12.48 10.15
C LEU A 299 3.76 13.46 9.46
N LEU A 300 3.67 14.69 9.95
CA LEU A 300 2.87 15.74 9.33
C LEU A 300 3.39 16.07 7.92
N MET A 301 4.71 16.25 7.77
CA MET A 301 5.32 16.52 6.47
C MET A 301 5.14 15.35 5.49
N LEU A 302 5.29 14.11 5.99
CA LEU A 302 5.00 12.92 5.21
C LEU A 302 3.53 12.87 4.76
N PHE A 303 2.60 13.18 5.66
CA PHE A 303 1.17 13.23 5.36
C PHE A 303 0.87 14.25 4.26
N ILE A 304 1.41 15.46 4.36
CA ILE A 304 1.26 16.51 3.34
C ILE A 304 1.80 16.03 2.00
N LEU A 305 2.99 15.40 1.98
CA LEU A 305 3.60 14.86 0.77
C LEU A 305 2.69 13.80 0.12
N VAL A 306 2.24 12.81 0.91
CA VAL A 306 1.38 11.72 0.42
C VAL A 306 0.07 12.25 -0.15
N VAL A 307 -0.63 13.13 0.57
CA VAL A 307 -1.89 13.74 0.12
C VAL A 307 -1.69 14.56 -1.14
N SER A 308 -0.59 15.31 -1.26
CA SER A 308 -0.27 16.08 -2.46
C SER A 308 -0.06 15.19 -3.68
N ILE A 309 0.72 14.11 -3.54
CA ILE A 309 0.97 13.15 -4.62
C ILE A 309 -0.31 12.40 -5.00
N GLU A 310 -1.10 11.97 -4.02
CA GLU A 310 -2.37 11.29 -4.24
C GLU A 310 -3.36 12.19 -4.99
N SER A 311 -3.51 13.45 -4.56
CA SER A 311 -4.39 14.42 -5.21
C SER A 311 -3.95 14.70 -6.66
N LEU A 312 -2.65 14.87 -6.88
CA LEU A 312 -2.08 15.05 -8.22
C LEU A 312 -2.31 13.83 -9.10
N SER A 313 -2.04 12.63 -8.58
CA SER A 313 -2.25 11.37 -9.29
C SER A 313 -3.71 11.16 -9.66
N GLN A 314 -4.65 11.47 -8.76
CA GLN A 314 -6.09 11.36 -9.03
C GLN A 314 -6.53 12.37 -10.11
N TYR A 315 -6.04 13.61 -10.04
CA TYR A 315 -6.32 14.62 -11.04
C TYR A 315 -5.84 14.19 -12.44
N LEU A 316 -4.60 13.69 -12.52
CA LEU A 316 -4.02 13.22 -13.79
C LEU A 316 -4.76 12.01 -14.34
N ARG A 317 -5.11 11.03 -13.49
CA ARG A 317 -5.89 9.84 -13.91
C ARG A 317 -7.26 10.21 -14.47
N LYS A 318 -7.96 11.17 -13.89
CA LYS A 318 -9.24 11.66 -14.42
C LYS A 318 -9.12 12.29 -15.82
N LYS A 319 -7.96 12.82 -16.15
CA LYS A 319 -7.70 13.38 -17.49
C LYS A 319 -7.33 12.31 -18.52
N LEU A 320 -6.85 11.14 -18.08
CA LEU A 320 -6.42 10.03 -18.94
C LEU A 320 -7.58 9.08 -19.27
N SER A 321 -8.60 9.04 -18.43
CA SER A 321 -9.83 8.27 -18.61
C SER A 321 -10.85 9.10 -19.39
#